data_58809ffd60540cc0212ce3ffa736505c
#
_entry.id   58809ffd60540cc0212ce3ffa736505c
#
_cell.length_a   1.000
_cell.length_b   1.000
_cell.length_c   1.000
_cell.angle_alpha   90.00
_cell.angle_beta   90.00
_cell.angle_gamma   90.00
#
_symmetry.space_group_name_H-M   'P 1'
#
loop_
_entity.id
_entity.type
_entity.pdbx_description
1 polymer ?
#
loop_
_entity_poly.entity_id
_entity_poly.type
_entity_poly.pdbx_seq_one_letter_code
_entity_poly.pdbx_strand_id
1 'polypeptide(L)'
;MKTTQILIAGFGGQGILFAGKFLAYKGLVEDKQVSWLPSYGPEMRGGTANCSIILSDTPVGSPIITNPDVLVAMNLPSLMKYVDAVVPGGKIIVDSTLIAEKVERKDVEVFYVPASAMAKEAGFTTLANMVLMGKLIKETGAVSFENNQATFEKFIPAKKAALIEQNCKALQAGYDF
;
A
#
# COMPACT_ATOMS: atom_id res chain seq x y z
N MET A 1 -14.75 13.44 -10.97
CA MET A 1 -14.11 12.17 -11.36
C MET A 1 -12.74 12.13 -10.73
N LYS A 2 -12.46 11.08 -9.95
CA LYS A 2 -11.19 10.96 -9.21
C LYS A 2 -10.46 9.71 -9.70
N THR A 3 -9.19 9.88 -10.05
CA THR A 3 -8.25 8.78 -10.30
C THR A 3 -7.11 8.90 -9.29
N THR A 4 -6.73 7.81 -8.67
CA THR A 4 -5.61 7.76 -7.73
C THR A 4 -4.64 6.68 -8.19
N GLN A 5 -3.40 7.06 -8.44
CA GLN A 5 -2.30 6.20 -8.88
C GLN A 5 -1.38 5.92 -7.69
N ILE A 6 -1.30 4.66 -7.29
CA ILE A 6 -0.60 4.22 -6.09
C ILE A 6 0.54 3.28 -6.49
N LEU A 7 1.74 3.56 -6.01
CA LEU A 7 2.90 2.68 -6.13
C LEU A 7 3.29 2.16 -4.75
N ILE A 8 3.29 0.85 -4.58
CA ILE A 8 3.78 0.18 -3.36
C ILE A 8 5.10 -0.50 -3.70
N ALA A 9 6.14 -0.22 -2.95
CA ALA A 9 7.48 -0.74 -3.24
C ALA A 9 8.23 -1.14 -1.96
N GLY A 10 8.99 -2.23 -2.07
CA GLY A 10 9.77 -2.80 -0.97
C GLY A 10 10.57 -4.01 -1.40
N PHE A 11 11.00 -4.84 -0.43
CA PHE A 11 11.65 -6.13 -0.71
C PHE A 11 10.62 -7.25 -0.95
N GLY A 12 11.02 -8.26 -1.66
CA GLY A 12 10.29 -9.53 -1.71
C GLY A 12 10.09 -10.09 -0.30
N GLY A 13 8.88 -10.59 -0.01
CA GLY A 13 8.50 -11.08 1.32
C GLY A 13 7.86 -10.06 2.26
N GLN A 14 7.87 -8.77 1.94
CA GLN A 14 7.19 -7.73 2.73
C GLN A 14 5.69 -7.60 2.46
N GLY A 15 5.12 -8.45 1.63
CA GLY A 15 3.68 -8.44 1.33
C GLY A 15 3.23 -7.32 0.39
N ILE A 16 4.14 -6.84 -0.46
CA ILE A 16 3.87 -5.76 -1.43
C ILE A 16 2.72 -6.12 -2.36
N LEU A 17 2.76 -7.31 -2.96
CA LEU A 17 1.72 -7.76 -3.89
C LEU A 17 0.38 -8.01 -3.20
N PHE A 18 0.42 -8.51 -1.98
CA PHE A 18 -0.78 -8.74 -1.16
C PHE A 18 -1.48 -7.41 -0.82
N ALA A 19 -0.71 -6.39 -0.44
CA ALA A 19 -1.22 -5.05 -0.18
C ALA A 19 -1.89 -4.45 -1.41
N GLY A 20 -1.24 -4.56 -2.57
CA GLY A 20 -1.82 -4.11 -3.85
C GLY A 20 -3.08 -4.87 -4.23
N LYS A 21 -3.10 -6.18 -4.02
CA LYS A 21 -4.28 -7.01 -4.26
C LYS A 21 -5.46 -6.61 -3.36
N PHE A 22 -5.20 -6.34 -2.10
CA PHE A 22 -6.21 -5.82 -1.17
C PHE A 22 -6.84 -4.52 -1.69
N LEU A 23 -6.03 -3.52 -2.07
CA LEU A 23 -6.54 -2.25 -2.61
C LEU A 23 -7.32 -2.44 -3.91
N ALA A 24 -6.88 -3.35 -4.79
CA ALA A 24 -7.58 -3.66 -6.03
C ALA A 24 -8.97 -4.23 -5.76
N TYR A 25 -9.08 -5.24 -4.90
CA TYR A 25 -10.38 -5.80 -4.51
C TYR A 25 -11.25 -4.79 -3.76
N LYS A 26 -10.65 -3.95 -2.93
CA LYS A 26 -11.35 -2.87 -2.24
C LYS A 26 -11.99 -1.89 -3.23
N GLY A 27 -11.24 -1.50 -4.25
CA GLY A 27 -11.75 -0.66 -5.32
C GLY A 27 -12.90 -1.32 -6.08
N LEU A 28 -12.80 -2.62 -6.39
CA LEU A 28 -13.87 -3.38 -7.06
C LEU A 28 -15.15 -3.46 -6.21
N VAL A 29 -15.03 -3.64 -4.90
CA VAL A 29 -16.18 -3.67 -3.97
C VAL A 29 -16.90 -2.30 -3.93
N GLU A 30 -16.19 -1.23 -4.25
CA GLU A 30 -16.71 0.14 -4.34
C GLU A 30 -17.06 0.59 -5.77
N ASP A 31 -17.24 -0.36 -6.68
CA ASP A 31 -17.59 -0.12 -8.08
C ASP A 31 -16.62 0.79 -8.85
N LYS A 32 -15.35 0.85 -8.40
CA LYS A 32 -14.30 1.59 -9.11
C LYS A 32 -13.73 0.79 -10.28
N GLN A 33 -13.25 1.52 -11.26
CA GLN A 33 -12.39 0.96 -12.30
C GLN A 33 -10.98 0.77 -11.71
N VAL A 34 -10.44 -0.46 -11.85
CA VAL A 34 -9.21 -0.85 -11.15
C VAL A 34 -8.20 -1.41 -12.15
N SER A 35 -6.95 -0.99 -11.97
CA SER A 35 -5.80 -1.67 -12.56
C SER A 35 -4.84 -2.09 -11.45
N TRP A 36 -4.33 -3.31 -11.52
CA TRP A 36 -3.31 -3.85 -10.64
C TRP A 36 -2.22 -4.50 -11.47
N LEU A 37 -1.03 -3.93 -11.44
CA LEU A 37 0.14 -4.38 -12.19
C LEU A 37 1.28 -4.69 -11.21
N PRO A 38 1.47 -5.97 -10.83
CA PRO A 38 2.62 -6.37 -10.02
C PRO A 38 3.88 -6.43 -10.90
N SER A 39 5.00 -5.95 -10.36
CA SER A 39 6.32 -6.20 -10.93
C SER A 39 6.97 -7.34 -10.14
N TYR A 40 7.07 -8.47 -10.82
CA TYR A 40 7.62 -9.70 -10.28
C TYR A 40 8.68 -10.23 -11.25
N GLY A 41 9.94 -10.21 -10.84
CA GLY A 41 11.04 -10.65 -11.70
C GLY A 41 12.19 -11.28 -10.91
N PRO A 42 13.26 -11.77 -11.59
CA PRO A 42 14.45 -12.31 -10.95
C PRO A 42 15.17 -11.32 -10.03
N GLU A 43 14.83 -10.05 -10.12
CA GLU A 43 15.24 -8.98 -9.21
C GLU A 43 14.71 -9.16 -7.76
N MET A 44 13.77 -10.07 -7.54
CA MET A 44 13.10 -10.28 -6.24
C MET A 44 13.99 -10.99 -5.20
N ARG A 45 15.05 -11.66 -5.59
CA ARG A 45 16.02 -12.24 -4.65
C ARG A 45 17.07 -11.20 -4.25
N GLY A 46 16.70 -10.33 -3.28
CA GLY A 46 17.53 -9.22 -2.83
C GLY A 46 17.34 -7.91 -3.60
N GLY A 47 16.36 -7.86 -4.54
CA GLY A 47 15.96 -6.65 -5.27
C GLY A 47 14.67 -6.04 -4.76
N THR A 48 14.29 -4.88 -5.30
CA THR A 48 13.06 -4.19 -4.98
C THR A 48 11.87 -4.80 -5.73
N ALA A 49 10.83 -5.19 -4.99
CA ALA A 49 9.52 -5.55 -5.53
C ALA A 49 8.62 -4.33 -5.55
N ASN A 50 7.70 -4.23 -6.51
CA ASN A 50 6.70 -3.18 -6.52
C ASN A 50 5.39 -3.65 -7.16
N CYS A 51 4.30 -2.93 -6.88
CA CYS A 51 3.08 -3.04 -7.64
C CYS A 51 2.43 -1.68 -7.83
N SER A 52 1.84 -1.50 -9.00
CA SER A 52 1.09 -0.31 -9.39
C SER A 52 -0.40 -0.58 -9.28
N ILE A 53 -1.12 0.30 -8.59
CA ILE A 53 -2.57 0.21 -8.44
C ILE A 53 -3.18 1.53 -8.93
N ILE A 54 -4.17 1.44 -9.81
CA ILE A 54 -4.95 2.59 -10.24
C ILE A 54 -6.39 2.35 -9.78
N LEU A 55 -6.93 3.31 -9.05
CA LEU A 55 -8.32 3.34 -8.60
C LEU A 55 -8.99 4.56 -9.26
N SER A 56 -10.01 4.34 -10.08
CA SER A 56 -10.60 5.40 -10.90
C SER A 56 -12.13 5.31 -10.95
N ASP A 57 -12.77 6.47 -11.07
CA ASP A 57 -14.22 6.54 -11.38
C ASP A 57 -14.49 6.34 -12.88
N THR A 58 -13.45 6.31 -13.71
CA THR A 58 -13.53 6.14 -15.17
C THR A 58 -12.63 5.01 -15.65
N PRO A 59 -12.88 4.43 -16.84
CA PRO A 59 -12.04 3.36 -17.37
C PRO A 59 -10.56 3.71 -17.39
N VAL A 60 -9.72 2.75 -16.96
CA VAL A 60 -8.25 2.91 -16.92
C VAL A 60 -7.68 2.60 -18.30
N GLY A 61 -7.07 3.60 -18.93
CA GLY A 61 -6.49 3.47 -20.28
C GLY A 61 -5.11 2.82 -20.33
N SER A 62 -4.34 2.86 -19.21
CA SER A 62 -3.02 2.24 -19.10
C SER A 62 -2.75 1.80 -17.67
N PRO A 63 -2.19 0.61 -17.44
CA PRO A 63 -1.81 0.15 -16.11
C PRO A 63 -0.47 0.72 -15.61
N ILE A 64 0.26 1.43 -16.49
CA ILE A 64 1.60 1.94 -16.19
C ILE A 64 1.49 3.25 -15.42
N ILE A 65 2.17 3.32 -14.27
CA ILE A 65 2.30 4.52 -13.45
C ILE A 65 3.74 5.03 -13.58
N THR A 66 3.90 6.22 -14.14
CA THR A 66 5.19 6.91 -14.22
C THR A 66 5.39 7.86 -13.05
N ASN A 67 4.34 8.60 -12.73
CA ASN A 67 4.34 9.59 -11.66
C ASN A 67 3.17 9.30 -10.71
N PRO A 68 3.40 8.56 -9.61
CA PRO A 68 2.32 8.19 -8.70
C PRO A 68 1.82 9.39 -7.88
N ASP A 69 0.52 9.38 -7.57
CA ASP A 69 -0.08 10.27 -6.58
C ASP A 69 0.32 9.87 -5.16
N VAL A 70 0.52 8.57 -4.95
CA VAL A 70 0.86 8.00 -3.64
C VAL A 70 1.98 6.96 -3.80
N LEU A 71 3.05 7.14 -3.03
CA LEU A 71 4.12 6.16 -2.86
C LEU A 71 4.05 5.54 -1.46
N VAL A 72 4.05 4.23 -1.38
CA VAL A 72 4.26 3.49 -0.13
C VAL A 72 5.63 2.81 -0.21
N ALA A 73 6.57 3.24 0.62
CA ALA A 73 7.93 2.72 0.64
C ALA A 73 8.18 1.88 1.90
N MET A 74 8.51 0.60 1.70
CA MET A 74 8.77 -0.35 2.75
C MET A 74 10.25 -0.69 2.92
N ASN A 75 11.14 -0.10 2.12
CA ASN A 75 12.59 -0.15 2.28
C ASN A 75 13.26 1.09 1.69
N LEU A 76 14.48 1.34 2.11
CA LEU A 76 15.23 2.52 1.67
C LEU A 76 15.51 2.54 0.16
N PRO A 77 15.96 1.45 -0.48
CA PRO A 77 16.20 1.45 -1.92
C PRO A 77 14.95 1.84 -2.74
N SER A 78 13.76 1.40 -2.30
CA SER A 78 12.50 1.77 -2.96
C SER A 78 12.16 3.24 -2.76
N LEU A 79 12.36 3.78 -1.55
CA LEU A 79 12.17 5.20 -1.30
C LEU A 79 13.07 6.04 -2.21
N MET A 80 14.36 5.73 -2.24
CA MET A 80 15.35 6.45 -3.05
C MET A 80 15.04 6.38 -4.55
N LYS A 81 14.54 5.24 -5.02
CA LYS A 81 14.21 5.02 -6.43
C LYS A 81 13.01 5.83 -6.90
N TYR A 82 11.98 5.97 -6.06
CA TYR A 82 10.68 6.48 -6.48
C TYR A 82 10.28 7.83 -5.90
N VAL A 83 11.01 8.35 -4.91
CA VAL A 83 10.65 9.60 -4.22
C VAL A 83 10.50 10.77 -5.16
N ASP A 84 11.36 10.88 -6.17
CA ASP A 84 11.34 11.99 -7.13
C ASP A 84 10.23 11.86 -8.18
N ALA A 85 9.70 10.65 -8.37
CA ALA A 85 8.62 10.40 -9.32
C ALA A 85 7.23 10.79 -8.81
N VAL A 86 7.06 10.96 -7.50
CA VAL A 86 5.78 11.36 -6.91
C VAL A 86 5.38 12.74 -7.40
N VAL A 87 4.14 12.92 -7.80
CA VAL A 87 3.63 14.20 -8.29
C VAL A 87 3.71 15.29 -7.20
N PRO A 88 3.91 16.57 -7.56
CA PRO A 88 3.76 17.68 -6.61
C PRO A 88 2.36 17.62 -5.94
N GLY A 89 2.31 17.80 -4.62
CA GLY A 89 1.08 17.62 -3.84
C GLY A 89 0.72 16.17 -3.56
N GLY A 90 1.52 15.22 -4.02
CA GLY A 90 1.34 13.79 -3.75
C GLY A 90 1.70 13.41 -2.31
N LYS A 91 1.50 12.14 -1.99
CA LYS A 91 1.70 11.61 -0.63
C LYS A 91 2.73 10.48 -0.64
N ILE A 92 3.56 10.45 0.40
CA ILE A 92 4.56 9.40 0.61
C ILE A 92 4.33 8.80 1.98
N ILE A 93 4.14 7.50 2.05
CA ILE A 93 3.97 6.75 3.30
C ILE A 93 5.18 5.85 3.46
N VAL A 94 5.90 5.99 4.57
CA VAL A 94 7.18 5.35 4.82
C VAL A 94 7.09 4.47 6.07
N ASP A 95 7.57 3.25 6.00
CA ASP A 95 7.81 2.45 7.21
C ASP A 95 9.04 2.98 7.94
N SER A 96 8.82 3.83 8.93
CA SER A 96 9.88 4.49 9.69
C SER A 96 10.64 3.58 10.65
N THR A 97 10.19 2.34 10.85
CA THR A 97 10.98 1.32 11.56
C THR A 97 12.19 0.88 10.75
N LEU A 98 12.03 0.79 9.44
CA LEU A 98 13.04 0.28 8.51
C LEU A 98 13.80 1.37 7.76
N ILE A 99 13.22 2.57 7.66
CA ILE A 99 13.77 3.71 6.92
C ILE A 99 13.92 4.87 7.89
N ALA A 100 15.17 5.18 8.24
CA ALA A 100 15.50 6.28 9.15
C ALA A 100 15.60 7.62 8.40
N GLU A 101 15.87 7.58 7.11
CA GLU A 101 16.07 8.73 6.25
C GLU A 101 14.79 9.53 6.10
N LYS A 102 14.93 10.85 6.06
CA LYS A 102 13.84 11.79 5.86
C LYS A 102 13.76 12.23 4.40
N VAL A 103 12.53 12.38 3.91
CA VAL A 103 12.28 12.96 2.59
C VAL A 103 12.54 14.47 2.65
N GLU A 104 13.39 14.96 1.76
CA GLU A 104 13.75 16.40 1.73
C GLU A 104 12.78 17.24 0.90
N ARG A 105 11.96 16.60 0.05
CA ARG A 105 10.96 17.29 -0.78
C ARG A 105 9.92 18.00 0.09
N LYS A 106 9.65 19.26 -0.25
CA LYS A 106 8.70 20.13 0.47
C LYS A 106 7.34 20.27 -0.26
N ASP A 107 7.26 19.73 -1.46
CA ASP A 107 6.08 19.77 -2.32
C ASP A 107 5.22 18.51 -2.24
N VAL A 108 5.52 17.60 -1.29
CA VAL A 108 4.77 16.38 -1.01
C VAL A 108 4.44 16.27 0.48
N GLU A 109 3.39 15.55 0.81
CA GLU A 109 3.07 15.19 2.19
C GLU A 109 3.72 13.84 2.54
N VAL A 110 4.44 13.77 3.66
CA VAL A 110 5.15 12.55 4.07
C VAL A 110 4.65 12.07 5.42
N PHE A 111 4.27 10.81 5.48
CA PHE A 111 3.79 10.13 6.69
C PHE A 111 4.78 9.05 7.10
N TYR A 112 5.41 9.24 8.25
CA TYR A 112 6.35 8.29 8.82
C TYR A 112 5.62 7.40 9.81
N VAL A 113 5.37 6.16 9.43
CA VAL A 113 4.61 5.17 10.22
C VAL A 113 5.57 4.09 10.69
N PRO A 114 5.73 3.82 11.98
CA PRO A 114 6.57 2.74 12.47
C PRO A 114 5.88 1.38 12.30
N ALA A 115 5.49 1.05 11.07
CA ALA A 115 4.59 -0.03 10.75
C ALA A 115 5.11 -1.41 11.17
N SER A 116 6.39 -1.68 10.94
CA SER A 116 7.01 -2.95 11.35
C SER A 116 7.08 -3.09 12.87
N ALA A 117 7.36 -2.01 13.62
CA ALA A 117 7.33 -2.02 15.07
C ALA A 117 5.90 -2.23 15.60
N MET A 118 4.94 -1.49 15.06
CA MET A 118 3.51 -1.62 15.43
C MET A 118 3.00 -3.04 15.20
N ALA A 119 3.31 -3.63 14.05
CA ALA A 119 2.90 -5.00 13.74
C ALA A 119 3.54 -6.02 14.69
N LYS A 120 4.81 -5.85 15.03
CA LYS A 120 5.53 -6.70 15.98
C LYS A 120 4.93 -6.63 17.39
N GLU A 121 4.69 -5.42 17.88
CA GLU A 121 4.11 -5.19 19.22
C GLU A 121 2.70 -5.76 19.36
N ALA A 122 1.91 -5.69 18.28
CA ALA A 122 0.56 -6.23 18.24
C ALA A 122 0.49 -7.75 17.96
N GLY A 123 1.64 -8.40 17.74
CA GLY A 123 1.70 -9.84 17.45
C GLY A 123 1.41 -10.23 16.00
N PHE A 124 1.38 -9.28 15.07
CA PHE A 124 1.19 -9.54 13.62
C PHE A 124 2.46 -9.25 12.83
N THR A 125 3.59 -9.81 13.21
CA THR A 125 4.94 -9.47 12.74
C THR A 125 5.07 -9.34 11.20
N THR A 126 4.23 -10.03 10.44
CA THR A 126 4.26 -10.03 8.97
C THR A 126 3.28 -9.06 8.33
N LEU A 127 2.54 -8.25 9.10
CA LEU A 127 1.44 -7.42 8.62
C LEU A 127 1.75 -5.90 8.64
N ALA A 128 3.01 -5.52 8.62
CA ALA A 128 3.41 -4.12 8.45
C ALA A 128 2.82 -3.49 7.18
N ASN A 129 2.69 -4.28 6.10
CA ASN A 129 2.04 -3.87 4.87
C ASN A 129 0.58 -3.42 5.10
N MET A 130 -0.17 -4.13 5.93
CA MET A 130 -1.57 -3.76 6.23
C MET A 130 -1.67 -2.55 7.14
N VAL A 131 -0.75 -2.36 8.07
CA VAL A 131 -0.65 -1.11 8.85
C VAL A 131 -0.48 0.08 7.91
N LEU A 132 0.43 -0.02 6.93
CA LEU A 132 0.62 1.04 5.93
C LEU A 132 -0.61 1.26 5.05
N MET A 133 -1.36 0.19 4.71
CA MET A 133 -2.61 0.33 3.95
C MET A 133 -3.69 1.04 4.76
N GLY A 134 -3.80 0.80 6.06
CA GLY A 134 -4.69 1.55 6.94
C GLY A 134 -4.39 3.04 6.92
N LYS A 135 -3.12 3.41 7.05
CA LYS A 135 -2.67 4.80 6.95
C LYS A 135 -2.95 5.40 5.57
N LEU A 136 -2.69 4.64 4.49
CA LEU A 136 -2.98 5.08 3.13
C LEU A 136 -4.47 5.42 2.96
N ILE A 137 -5.37 4.56 3.42
CA ILE A 137 -6.81 4.80 3.31
C ILE A 137 -7.20 6.08 4.05
N LYS A 138 -6.70 6.26 5.29
CA LYS A 138 -6.96 7.45 6.10
C LYS A 138 -6.54 8.74 5.39
N GLU A 139 -5.33 8.78 4.90
CA GLU A 139 -4.73 10.02 4.37
C GLU A 139 -5.18 10.34 2.93
N THR A 140 -5.62 9.34 2.17
CA THR A 140 -5.99 9.56 0.76
C THR A 140 -7.50 9.58 0.52
N GLY A 141 -8.26 8.83 1.32
CA GLY A 141 -9.67 8.58 1.03
C GLY A 141 -9.89 7.96 -0.35
N ALA A 142 -8.88 7.26 -0.89
CA ALA A 142 -8.96 6.62 -2.21
C ALA A 142 -10.02 5.51 -2.25
N VAL A 143 -10.21 4.85 -1.12
CA VAL A 143 -11.30 3.90 -0.83
C VAL A 143 -11.83 4.16 0.58
N SER A 144 -13.03 3.68 0.88
CA SER A 144 -13.58 3.77 2.24
C SER A 144 -12.89 2.81 3.20
N PHE A 145 -12.96 3.09 4.50
CA PHE A 145 -12.45 2.15 5.51
C PHE A 145 -13.43 1.04 5.87
N GLU A 146 -14.65 1.09 5.35
CA GLU A 146 -15.71 0.10 5.62
C GLU A 146 -15.51 -1.21 4.85
N ASN A 147 -16.19 -2.28 5.27
CA ASN A 147 -16.25 -3.57 4.56
C ASN A 147 -14.89 -4.25 4.29
N ASN A 148 -13.91 -4.02 5.15
CA ASN A 148 -12.58 -4.61 5.00
C ASN A 148 -12.61 -6.15 5.08
N GLN A 149 -13.38 -6.71 6.02
CA GLN A 149 -13.54 -8.15 6.15
C GLN A 149 -14.11 -8.75 4.86
N ALA A 150 -15.20 -8.20 4.34
CA ALA A 150 -15.82 -8.67 3.10
C ALA A 150 -14.86 -8.56 1.90
N THR A 151 -13.99 -7.56 1.89
CA THR A 151 -12.95 -7.42 0.87
C THR A 151 -11.95 -8.57 0.94
N PHE A 152 -11.43 -8.90 2.14
CA PHE A 152 -10.50 -10.02 2.32
C PHE A 152 -11.13 -11.37 1.95
N GLU A 153 -12.40 -11.57 2.27
CA GLU A 153 -13.14 -12.79 1.93
C GLU A 153 -13.22 -13.06 0.42
N LYS A 154 -13.05 -12.03 -0.42
CA LYS A 154 -13.01 -12.18 -1.88
C LYS A 154 -11.77 -12.93 -2.38
N PHE A 155 -10.66 -12.89 -1.65
CA PHE A 155 -9.41 -13.48 -2.12
C PHE A 155 -8.62 -14.29 -1.07
N ILE A 156 -9.05 -14.30 0.18
CA ILE A 156 -8.52 -15.19 1.22
C ILE A 156 -9.47 -16.37 1.37
N PRO A 157 -8.99 -17.61 1.20
CA PRO A 157 -9.83 -18.81 1.37
C PRO A 157 -10.43 -18.91 2.77
N ALA A 158 -11.67 -19.40 2.89
CA ALA A 158 -12.40 -19.54 4.17
C ALA A 158 -11.61 -20.35 5.23
N LYS A 159 -10.83 -21.34 4.81
CA LYS A 159 -9.94 -22.11 5.71
C LYS A 159 -8.86 -21.29 6.39
N LYS A 160 -8.64 -20.05 5.95
CA LYS A 160 -7.67 -19.09 6.51
C LYS A 160 -8.35 -17.89 7.17
N ALA A 161 -9.58 -18.04 7.67
CA ALA A 161 -10.36 -16.95 8.27
C ALA A 161 -9.63 -16.20 9.40
N ALA A 162 -8.79 -16.88 10.19
CA ALA A 162 -7.98 -16.25 11.23
C ALA A 162 -7.03 -15.17 10.68
N LEU A 163 -6.56 -15.32 9.44
CA LEU A 163 -5.73 -14.29 8.78
C LEU A 163 -6.55 -13.04 8.46
N ILE A 164 -7.84 -13.20 8.15
CA ILE A 164 -8.72 -12.05 7.84
C ILE A 164 -8.83 -11.14 9.06
N GLU A 165 -9.08 -11.72 10.24
CA GLU A 165 -9.17 -10.95 11.49
C GLU A 165 -7.87 -10.20 11.79
N GLN A 166 -6.72 -10.87 11.67
CA GLN A 166 -5.42 -10.25 11.90
C GLN A 166 -5.15 -9.10 10.92
N ASN A 167 -5.46 -9.28 9.64
CA ASN A 167 -5.32 -8.24 8.63
C ASN A 167 -6.22 -7.03 8.91
N CYS A 168 -7.47 -7.26 9.33
CA CYS A 168 -8.38 -6.19 9.74
C CYS A 168 -7.85 -5.41 10.95
N LYS A 169 -7.28 -6.09 11.94
CA LYS A 169 -6.66 -5.43 13.11
C LYS A 169 -5.43 -4.60 12.72
N ALA A 170 -4.60 -5.11 11.83
CA ALA A 170 -3.44 -4.37 11.33
C ALA A 170 -3.85 -3.12 10.53
N LEU A 171 -4.86 -3.24 9.67
CA LEU A 171 -5.46 -2.09 8.97
C LEU A 171 -5.98 -1.04 9.96
N GLN A 172 -6.72 -1.47 10.99
CA GLN A 172 -7.27 -0.56 12.00
C GLN A 172 -6.15 0.18 12.72
N ALA A 173 -5.10 -0.52 13.13
CA ALA A 173 -3.96 0.09 13.80
C ALA A 173 -3.31 1.20 12.95
N GLY A 174 -3.15 0.97 11.66
CA GLY A 174 -2.61 1.97 10.74
C GLY A 174 -3.58 3.13 10.45
N TYR A 175 -4.87 2.84 10.41
CA TYR A 175 -5.90 3.87 10.21
C TYR A 175 -6.01 4.81 11.41
N ASP A 176 -5.85 4.28 12.61
CA ASP A 176 -5.95 5.07 13.87
C ASP A 176 -4.66 5.85 14.17
N PHE A 177 -3.53 5.46 13.59
CA PHE A 177 -2.25 6.15 13.73
C PHE A 177 -2.25 7.49 13.02
#